data_3bc870c67a38b461d7161161430077fd
#
_entry.id   3bc870c67a38b461d7161161430077fd
#
_cell.length_a   1.000
_cell.length_b   1.000
_cell.length_c   1.000
_cell.angle_alpha   90.00
_cell.angle_beta   90.00
_cell.angle_gamma   90.00
#
_symmetry.space_group_name_H-M   'P 1'
#
loop_
_entity.id
_entity.type
_entity.pdbx_description
1 polymer ?
#
loop_
_entity_poly.entity_id
_entity_poly.type
_entity_poly.pdbx_seq_one_letter_code
_entity_poly.pdbx_strand_id
1 'polypeptide(L)'
;ATKHGKRVAYMSVCTAQKMGITGDALQDLAACSLLHDNALTQYIHEEFHNDLTKNNTENITSKQLGIHCIYGEENLKMYPFLTDVKNVILYHHENADGSGPFGKTWEEIPLFARIIHLCDILDAFCRTPVFDDAVWQRAKDYLLKNKGTKFDTACVDTFLEVFGQEHFLSLGDADLEERLD
;
A
#
# COMPACT_ATOMS: atom_id res chain seq x y z
N ALA A 1 -14.44 1.17 -4.16
CA ALA A 1 -13.17 1.32 -3.42
C ALA A 1 -13.31 2.42 -2.35
N THR A 2 -12.61 2.29 -1.25
CA THR A 2 -12.56 3.31 -0.19
C THR A 2 -11.73 4.52 -0.66
N LYS A 3 -11.90 5.69 -0.02
CA LYS A 3 -11.03 6.85 -0.32
C LYS A 3 -9.56 6.52 -0.11
N HIS A 4 -9.24 5.71 0.91
CA HIS A 4 -7.90 5.16 1.16
C HIS A 4 -7.38 4.37 -0.05
N GLY A 5 -8.09 3.32 -0.48
CA GLY A 5 -7.67 2.50 -1.61
C GLY A 5 -7.47 3.29 -2.92
N LYS A 6 -8.28 4.33 -3.15
CA LYS A 6 -8.11 5.21 -4.32
C LYS A 6 -6.83 6.06 -4.23
N ARG A 7 -6.50 6.62 -3.04
CA ARG A 7 -5.24 7.35 -2.85
C ARG A 7 -4.03 6.45 -2.99
N VAL A 8 -4.09 5.23 -2.39
CA VAL A 8 -3.02 4.23 -2.54
C VAL A 8 -2.82 3.89 -4.01
N ALA A 9 -3.88 3.62 -4.77
CA ALA A 9 -3.78 3.33 -6.21
C ALA A 9 -3.20 4.49 -6.99
N TYR A 10 -3.66 5.72 -6.77
CA TYR A 10 -3.15 6.90 -7.45
C TYR A 10 -1.65 7.11 -7.19
N MET A 11 -1.24 7.08 -5.92
CA MET A 11 0.17 7.21 -5.55
C MET A 11 1.03 6.10 -6.15
N SER A 12 0.55 4.86 -6.14
CA SER A 12 1.26 3.70 -6.70
C SER A 12 1.45 3.84 -8.21
N VAL A 13 0.38 4.21 -8.93
CA VAL A 13 0.41 4.40 -10.40
C VAL A 13 1.39 5.52 -10.78
N CYS A 14 1.29 6.68 -10.15
CA CYS A 14 2.20 7.80 -10.44
C CYS A 14 3.67 7.45 -10.17
N THR A 15 3.95 6.75 -9.06
CA THR A 15 5.31 6.30 -8.73
C THR A 15 5.81 5.28 -9.76
N ALA A 16 4.99 4.30 -10.12
CA ALA A 16 5.34 3.28 -11.10
C ALA A 16 5.56 3.83 -12.50
N GLN A 17 4.74 4.79 -12.94
CA GLN A 17 4.93 5.48 -14.22
C GLN A 17 6.30 6.18 -14.28
N LYS A 18 6.71 6.83 -13.21
CA LYS A 18 8.03 7.44 -13.11
C LYS A 18 9.16 6.41 -13.17
N MET A 19 8.93 5.18 -12.69
CA MET A 19 9.85 4.04 -12.82
C MET A 19 9.83 3.41 -14.22
N GLY A 20 9.01 3.92 -15.16
CA GLY A 20 8.91 3.41 -16.54
C GLY A 20 7.94 2.23 -16.70
N ILE A 21 7.09 1.92 -15.71
CA ILE A 21 6.05 0.90 -15.82
C ILE A 21 4.88 1.48 -16.60
N THR A 22 4.41 0.77 -17.63
CA THR A 22 3.36 1.20 -18.55
C THR A 22 2.47 0.03 -18.99
N GLY A 23 1.38 0.32 -19.71
CA GLY A 23 0.51 -0.70 -20.32
C GLY A 23 -0.14 -1.63 -19.30
N ASP A 24 -0.23 -2.92 -19.65
CA ASP A 24 -0.88 -3.96 -18.85
C ASP A 24 -0.33 -4.05 -17.42
N ALA A 25 0.98 -3.91 -17.25
CA ALA A 25 1.62 -3.95 -15.95
C ALA A 25 1.18 -2.78 -15.04
N LEU A 26 0.94 -1.60 -15.60
CA LEU A 26 0.43 -0.45 -14.85
C LEU A 26 -1.04 -0.64 -14.47
N GLN A 27 -1.86 -1.22 -15.36
CA GLN A 27 -3.26 -1.55 -15.07
C GLN A 27 -3.35 -2.58 -13.93
N ASP A 28 -2.52 -3.62 -13.97
CA ASP A 28 -2.48 -4.63 -12.92
C ASP A 28 -2.01 -4.05 -11.58
N LEU A 29 -1.04 -3.14 -11.58
CA LEU A 29 -0.64 -2.43 -10.35
C LEU A 29 -1.80 -1.61 -9.78
N ALA A 30 -2.54 -0.88 -10.63
CA ALA A 30 -3.71 -0.13 -10.19
C ALA A 30 -4.76 -1.06 -9.57
N ALA A 31 -5.05 -2.20 -10.20
CA ALA A 31 -5.98 -3.20 -9.68
C ALA A 31 -5.49 -3.79 -8.35
N CYS A 32 -4.22 -4.21 -8.26
CA CYS A 32 -3.64 -4.70 -7.02
C CYS A 32 -3.72 -3.64 -5.90
N SER A 33 -3.42 -2.38 -6.20
CA SER A 33 -3.48 -1.28 -5.23
C SER A 33 -4.90 -1.02 -4.71
N LEU A 34 -5.93 -1.12 -5.58
CA LEU A 34 -7.32 -0.98 -5.19
C LEU A 34 -7.82 -2.16 -4.35
N LEU A 35 -7.25 -3.34 -4.55
CA LEU A 35 -7.68 -4.61 -3.98
C LEU A 35 -6.74 -5.13 -2.88
N HIS A 36 -5.69 -4.38 -2.49
CA HIS A 36 -4.68 -4.88 -1.54
C HIS A 36 -5.29 -5.36 -0.22
N ASP A 37 -6.33 -4.68 0.27
CA ASP A 37 -7.06 -4.99 1.49
C ASP A 37 -8.36 -5.78 1.25
N ASN A 38 -8.50 -6.50 0.12
CA ASN A 38 -9.74 -7.18 -0.25
C ASN A 38 -10.24 -8.19 0.80
N ALA A 39 -9.35 -8.75 1.61
CA ALA A 39 -9.66 -9.72 2.65
C ALA A 39 -9.73 -9.12 4.06
N LEU A 40 -9.52 -7.81 4.25
CA LEU A 40 -9.49 -7.20 5.58
C LEU A 40 -10.84 -7.36 6.31
N THR A 41 -11.96 -7.18 5.62
CA THR A 41 -13.30 -7.37 6.19
C THR A 41 -13.55 -8.84 6.56
N GLN A 42 -13.14 -9.78 5.71
CA GLN A 42 -13.23 -11.21 5.97
C GLN A 42 -12.40 -11.58 7.21
N TYR A 43 -11.15 -11.12 7.28
CA TYR A 43 -10.27 -11.33 8.41
C TYR A 43 -10.88 -10.80 9.72
N ILE A 44 -11.38 -9.56 9.71
CA ILE A 44 -12.05 -8.97 10.86
C ILE A 44 -13.25 -9.82 11.29
N HIS A 45 -14.07 -10.28 10.34
CA HIS A 45 -15.25 -11.08 10.62
C HIS A 45 -14.89 -12.45 11.25
N GLU A 46 -13.89 -13.15 10.73
CA GLU A 46 -13.48 -14.46 11.22
C GLU A 46 -12.80 -14.41 12.59
N GLU A 47 -11.92 -13.45 12.82
CA GLU A 47 -11.19 -13.31 14.08
C GLU A 47 -12.05 -12.69 15.19
N PHE A 48 -12.90 -11.71 14.89
CA PHE A 48 -13.73 -11.04 15.91
C PHE A 48 -15.02 -11.82 16.25
N HIS A 49 -15.55 -12.67 15.36
CA HIS A 49 -16.66 -13.56 15.75
C HIS A 49 -16.24 -14.65 16.74
N ASN A 50 -14.97 -15.01 16.76
CA ASN A 50 -14.45 -15.99 17.71
C ASN A 50 -14.03 -15.37 19.05
N ASP A 51 -13.95 -14.04 19.18
CA ASP A 51 -13.48 -13.38 20.40
C ASP A 51 -14.24 -12.08 20.73
N LEU A 52 -15.58 -12.19 20.83
CA LEU A 52 -16.44 -11.07 21.28
C LEU A 52 -16.15 -10.60 22.73
N THR A 53 -15.11 -11.15 23.38
CA THR A 53 -14.78 -10.85 24.78
C THR A 53 -13.54 -9.98 24.94
N LYS A 54 -12.81 -9.63 23.87
CA LYS A 54 -11.60 -8.81 23.93
C LYS A 54 -11.73 -7.49 23.19
N ASN A 55 -12.06 -6.43 23.92
CA ASN A 55 -11.95 -5.03 23.51
C ASN A 55 -10.50 -4.59 23.32
N ASN A 56 -9.75 -5.17 22.36
CA ASN A 56 -8.38 -4.75 22.06
C ASN A 56 -8.19 -4.54 20.55
N THR A 57 -8.68 -3.42 20.03
CA THR A 57 -8.41 -2.94 18.66
C THR A 57 -7.06 -2.23 18.52
N GLU A 58 -6.23 -2.18 19.57
CA GLU A 58 -5.06 -1.30 19.60
C GLU A 58 -3.73 -1.92 19.16
N ASN A 59 -3.63 -3.25 18.97
CA ASN A 59 -2.35 -3.86 18.55
C ASN A 59 -2.57 -5.01 17.57
N ILE A 60 -2.80 -4.70 16.30
CA ILE A 60 -2.67 -5.69 15.23
C ILE A 60 -1.20 -6.13 15.17
N THR A 61 -0.93 -7.37 15.50
CA THR A 61 0.42 -7.93 15.46
C THR A 61 0.88 -8.16 14.02
N SER A 62 2.19 -8.19 13.78
CA SER A 62 2.79 -8.53 12.48
C SER A 62 2.22 -9.83 11.90
N LYS A 63 1.97 -10.84 12.76
CA LYS A 63 1.35 -12.11 12.37
C LYS A 63 -0.09 -11.94 11.87
N GLN A 64 -0.86 -11.07 12.50
CA GLN A 64 -2.24 -10.77 12.09
C GLN A 64 -2.30 -10.02 10.75
N LEU A 65 -1.35 -9.11 10.50
CA LEU A 65 -1.18 -8.48 9.20
C LEU A 65 -0.89 -9.52 8.10
N GLY A 66 -0.11 -10.57 8.39
CA GLY A 66 0.16 -11.64 7.43
C GLY A 66 -1.08 -12.45 7.03
N ILE A 67 -2.04 -12.63 7.94
CA ILE A 67 -3.22 -13.49 7.67
C ILE A 67 -4.11 -12.89 6.58
N HIS A 68 -4.43 -11.59 6.64
CA HIS A 68 -5.26 -10.98 5.59
C HIS A 68 -4.55 -10.92 4.24
N CYS A 69 -3.22 -10.85 4.22
CA CYS A 69 -2.43 -10.94 2.99
C CYS A 69 -2.57 -12.33 2.33
N ILE A 70 -2.56 -13.42 3.14
CA ILE A 70 -2.76 -14.78 2.63
C ILE A 70 -4.15 -14.91 2.02
N TYR A 71 -5.20 -14.49 2.74
CA TYR A 71 -6.56 -14.53 2.23
C TYR A 71 -6.74 -13.61 1.00
N GLY A 72 -6.13 -12.45 1.02
CA GLY A 72 -6.19 -11.50 -0.09
C GLY A 72 -5.59 -12.04 -1.38
N GLU A 73 -4.42 -12.67 -1.30
CA GLU A 73 -3.77 -13.33 -2.44
C GLU A 73 -4.64 -14.48 -2.97
N GLU A 74 -5.21 -15.30 -2.05
CA GLU A 74 -6.09 -16.42 -2.41
C GLU A 74 -7.36 -15.94 -3.12
N ASN A 75 -8.01 -14.91 -2.62
CA ASN A 75 -9.23 -14.33 -3.19
C ASN A 75 -9.01 -13.83 -4.62
N LEU A 76 -7.80 -13.41 -4.96
CA LEU A 76 -7.48 -12.85 -6.28
C LEU A 76 -6.90 -13.87 -7.27
N LYS A 77 -6.77 -15.14 -6.91
CA LYS A 77 -6.25 -16.19 -7.83
C LYS A 77 -6.95 -16.29 -9.17
N MET A 78 -8.26 -16.03 -9.18
CA MET A 78 -9.10 -16.10 -10.39
C MET A 78 -9.36 -14.73 -11.02
N TYR A 79 -8.79 -13.66 -10.45
CA TYR A 79 -8.90 -12.35 -11.04
C TYR A 79 -8.09 -12.30 -12.35
N PRO A 80 -8.66 -11.74 -13.44
CA PRO A 80 -8.03 -11.80 -14.76
C PRO A 80 -6.91 -10.74 -14.91
N PHE A 81 -5.86 -10.87 -14.13
CA PHE A 81 -4.68 -10.04 -14.31
C PHE A 81 -4.04 -10.30 -15.69
N LEU A 82 -3.45 -9.27 -16.25
CA LEU A 82 -2.85 -9.27 -17.59
C LEU A 82 -1.37 -9.68 -17.56
N THR A 83 -0.73 -9.56 -16.39
CA THR A 83 0.68 -9.89 -16.15
C THR A 83 0.84 -10.79 -14.93
N ASP A 84 2.06 -11.22 -14.62
CA ASP A 84 2.33 -11.99 -13.40
C ASP A 84 2.39 -11.07 -12.17
N VAL A 85 1.35 -11.14 -11.33
CA VAL A 85 1.23 -10.40 -10.07
C VAL A 85 1.36 -11.31 -8.85
N LYS A 86 1.91 -12.51 -9.01
CA LYS A 86 2.10 -13.47 -7.93
C LYS A 86 2.83 -12.82 -6.74
N ASN A 87 2.32 -13.08 -5.55
CA ASN A 87 2.85 -12.58 -4.27
C ASN A 87 2.79 -11.05 -4.09
N VAL A 88 2.16 -10.30 -4.97
CA VAL A 88 2.01 -8.85 -4.79
C VAL A 88 1.14 -8.56 -3.57
N ILE A 89 -0.02 -9.20 -3.47
CA ILE A 89 -0.92 -9.04 -2.32
C ILE A 89 -0.37 -9.77 -1.10
N LEU A 90 0.25 -10.93 -1.28
CA LEU A 90 0.85 -11.67 -0.17
C LEU A 90 1.91 -10.86 0.58
N TYR A 91 2.73 -10.09 -0.13
CA TYR A 91 3.89 -9.40 0.45
C TYR A 91 3.73 -7.88 0.59
N HIS A 92 2.52 -7.33 0.43
CA HIS A 92 2.32 -5.87 0.51
C HIS A 92 2.52 -5.27 1.91
N HIS A 93 2.70 -6.08 2.96
CA HIS A 93 3.09 -5.63 4.30
C HIS A 93 4.52 -6.02 4.69
N GLU A 94 5.31 -6.56 3.75
CA GLU A 94 6.72 -6.82 4.00
C GLU A 94 7.54 -5.53 4.09
N ASN A 95 8.45 -5.48 5.07
CA ASN A 95 9.44 -4.42 5.17
C ASN A 95 10.70 -4.77 4.34
N ALA A 96 11.34 -3.79 3.76
CA ALA A 96 12.49 -3.99 2.88
C ALA A 96 13.68 -4.70 3.57
N ASP A 97 13.79 -4.60 4.89
CA ASP A 97 14.85 -5.21 5.70
C ASP A 97 14.54 -6.63 6.20
N GLY A 98 13.39 -7.20 5.82
CA GLY A 98 12.98 -8.54 6.25
C GLY A 98 12.29 -8.60 7.62
N SER A 99 11.96 -7.46 8.22
CA SER A 99 11.25 -7.42 9.51
C SER A 99 9.72 -7.52 9.39
N GLY A 100 9.20 -7.80 8.19
CA GLY A 100 7.79 -7.96 7.91
C GLY A 100 7.21 -9.31 8.32
N PRO A 101 5.91 -9.55 8.02
CA PRO A 101 5.18 -10.75 8.44
C PRO A 101 5.77 -12.08 7.99
N PHE A 102 6.40 -12.12 6.81
CA PHE A 102 6.93 -13.33 6.19
C PHE A 102 8.47 -13.36 6.14
N GLY A 103 9.13 -12.30 6.62
CA GLY A 103 10.59 -12.20 6.68
C GLY A 103 11.28 -12.05 5.31
N LYS A 104 10.57 -11.52 4.31
CA LYS A 104 11.11 -11.29 2.97
C LYS A 104 11.86 -9.98 2.88
N THR A 105 13.05 -10.00 2.28
CA THR A 105 13.83 -8.81 2.00
C THR A 105 13.42 -8.18 0.65
N TRP A 106 13.82 -6.95 0.42
CA TRP A 106 13.47 -6.18 -0.78
C TRP A 106 13.75 -6.93 -2.10
N GLU A 107 14.76 -7.79 -2.14
CA GLU A 107 15.12 -8.62 -3.31
C GLU A 107 14.07 -9.69 -3.61
N GLU A 108 13.40 -10.21 -2.57
CA GLU A 108 12.38 -11.26 -2.66
C GLU A 108 10.97 -10.70 -2.84
N ILE A 109 10.76 -9.42 -2.47
CA ILE A 109 9.44 -8.76 -2.53
C ILE A 109 9.20 -8.22 -3.96
N PRO A 110 8.10 -8.59 -4.65
CA PRO A 110 7.77 -8.02 -5.94
C PRO A 110 7.75 -6.48 -5.92
N LEU A 111 8.19 -5.83 -7.00
CA LEU A 111 8.24 -4.36 -7.07
C LEU A 111 6.88 -3.73 -6.78
N PHE A 112 5.79 -4.29 -7.30
CA PHE A 112 4.43 -3.79 -7.05
C PHE A 112 4.08 -3.82 -5.56
N ALA A 113 4.43 -4.90 -4.86
CA ALA A 113 4.21 -4.99 -3.42
C ALA A 113 4.99 -3.92 -2.65
N ARG A 114 6.25 -3.63 -3.04
CA ARG A 114 7.07 -2.57 -2.42
C ARG A 114 6.49 -1.16 -2.65
N ILE A 115 5.96 -0.90 -3.85
CA ILE A 115 5.28 0.37 -4.17
C ILE A 115 3.99 0.50 -3.35
N ILE A 116 3.14 -0.54 -3.34
CA ILE A 116 1.88 -0.56 -2.59
C ILE A 116 2.16 -0.37 -1.10
N HIS A 117 3.14 -1.08 -0.53
CA HIS A 117 3.54 -0.97 0.87
C HIS A 117 3.86 0.47 1.28
N LEU A 118 4.67 1.16 0.47
CA LEU A 118 5.02 2.55 0.73
C LEU A 118 3.77 3.45 0.74
N CYS A 119 2.93 3.33 -0.29
CA CYS A 119 1.76 4.19 -0.48
C CYS A 119 0.67 3.92 0.57
N ASP A 120 0.43 2.66 0.91
CA ASP A 120 -0.52 2.23 1.93
C ASP A 120 -0.12 2.76 3.32
N ILE A 121 1.09 2.45 3.75
CA ILE A 121 1.59 2.89 5.06
C ILE A 121 1.65 4.42 5.15
N LEU A 122 2.01 5.11 4.07
CA LEU A 122 2.06 6.57 4.06
C LEU A 122 0.67 7.17 4.19
N ASP A 123 -0.33 6.66 3.46
CA ASP A 123 -1.71 7.13 3.57
C ASP A 123 -2.28 6.88 4.97
N ALA A 124 -2.04 5.70 5.53
CA ALA A 124 -2.42 5.37 6.91
C ALA A 124 -1.71 6.26 7.95
N PHE A 125 -0.43 6.59 7.73
CA PHE A 125 0.34 7.48 8.60
C PHE A 125 -0.21 8.92 8.61
N CYS A 126 -0.65 9.43 7.46
CA CYS A 126 -1.22 10.77 7.34
C CYS A 126 -2.53 10.92 8.12
N ARG A 127 -3.39 9.91 8.13
CA ARG A 127 -4.67 9.81 8.89
C ARG A 127 -5.50 11.09 8.92
N THR A 128 -5.54 11.86 7.84
CA THR A 128 -6.20 13.15 7.81
C THR A 128 -7.02 13.30 6.54
N PRO A 129 -8.21 13.92 6.62
CA PRO A 129 -8.93 14.36 5.42
C PRO A 129 -8.33 15.64 4.82
N VAL A 130 -7.43 16.31 5.54
CA VAL A 130 -6.82 17.58 5.13
C VAL A 130 -5.33 17.33 4.87
N PHE A 131 -4.91 17.55 3.64
CA PHE A 131 -3.51 17.52 3.23
C PHE A 131 -2.98 18.96 3.21
N ASP A 132 -2.14 19.28 4.17
CA ASP A 132 -1.49 20.59 4.34
C ASP A 132 0.05 20.45 4.39
N ASP A 133 0.73 21.59 4.48
CA ASP A 133 2.20 21.64 4.51
C ASP A 133 2.79 20.86 5.68
N ALA A 134 2.11 20.84 6.84
CA ALA A 134 2.57 20.12 8.02
C ALA A 134 2.45 18.60 7.81
N VAL A 135 1.38 18.15 7.14
CA VAL A 135 1.20 16.74 6.76
C VAL A 135 2.27 16.34 5.75
N TRP A 136 2.52 17.15 4.73
CA TRP A 136 3.59 16.90 3.77
C TRP A 136 4.96 16.74 4.44
N GLN A 137 5.34 17.68 5.30
CA GLN A 137 6.63 17.64 5.97
C GLN A 137 6.77 16.37 6.84
N ARG A 138 5.74 16.01 7.61
CA ARG A 138 5.73 14.78 8.41
C ARG A 138 5.82 13.53 7.54
N ALA A 139 5.10 13.49 6.42
CA ALA A 139 5.13 12.39 5.47
C ALA A 139 6.54 12.19 4.88
N LYS A 140 7.15 13.28 4.43
CA LYS A 140 8.51 13.30 3.89
C LYS A 140 9.54 12.82 4.91
N ASP A 141 9.49 13.36 6.13
CA ASP A 141 10.41 12.98 7.20
C ASP A 141 10.25 11.49 7.58
N TYR A 142 9.01 11.00 7.59
CA TYR A 142 8.72 9.60 7.84
C TYR A 142 9.29 8.68 6.76
N LEU A 143 9.13 9.03 5.49
CA LEU A 143 9.70 8.27 4.37
C LEU A 143 11.23 8.22 4.45
N LEU A 144 11.86 9.37 4.64
CA LEU A 144 13.33 9.47 4.72
C LEU A 144 13.90 8.70 5.91
N LYS A 145 13.23 8.75 7.07
CA LYS A 145 13.64 8.02 8.27
C LYS A 145 13.58 6.50 8.09
N ASN A 146 12.63 6.00 7.32
CA ASN A 146 12.37 4.58 7.15
C ASN A 146 12.87 4.03 5.79
N LYS A 147 13.60 4.84 5.03
CA LYS A 147 14.22 4.46 3.75
C LYS A 147 15.28 3.39 3.96
N GLY A 148 15.20 2.31 3.20
CA GLY A 148 16.13 1.18 3.26
C GLY A 148 15.89 0.21 4.44
N THR A 149 14.92 0.50 5.31
CA THR A 149 14.49 -0.40 6.40
C THR A 149 13.06 -0.86 6.16
N LYS A 150 12.08 -0.01 6.46
CA LYS A 150 10.67 -0.32 6.16
C LYS A 150 10.38 -0.25 4.66
N PHE A 151 10.89 0.78 3.97
CA PHE A 151 10.60 1.04 2.57
C PHE A 151 11.81 0.80 1.67
N ASP A 152 11.54 0.27 0.49
CA ASP A 152 12.54 0.17 -0.57
C ASP A 152 13.11 1.56 -0.94
N THR A 153 14.44 1.62 -1.06
CA THR A 153 15.16 2.88 -1.32
C THR A 153 14.73 3.53 -2.62
N ALA A 154 14.63 2.75 -3.70
CA ALA A 154 14.25 3.27 -5.01
C ALA A 154 12.80 3.74 -5.05
N CYS A 155 11.90 3.03 -4.34
CA CYS A 155 10.50 3.46 -4.22
C CYS A 155 10.39 4.80 -3.49
N VAL A 156 11.11 5.01 -2.38
CA VAL A 156 11.11 6.29 -1.65
C VAL A 156 11.64 7.41 -2.51
N ASP A 157 12.79 7.22 -3.18
CA ASP A 157 13.40 8.25 -4.01
C ASP A 157 12.49 8.65 -5.16
N THR A 158 11.91 7.66 -5.85
CA THR A 158 10.98 7.94 -6.96
C THR A 158 9.70 8.59 -6.48
N PHE A 159 9.14 8.16 -5.35
CA PHE A 159 7.96 8.77 -4.77
C PHE A 159 8.19 10.26 -4.49
N LEU A 160 9.31 10.61 -3.85
CA LEU A 160 9.66 12.01 -3.53
C LEU A 160 9.98 12.86 -4.76
N GLU A 161 10.42 12.25 -5.87
CA GLU A 161 10.55 12.95 -7.16
C GLU A 161 9.19 13.28 -7.79
N VAL A 162 8.22 12.37 -7.68
CA VAL A 162 6.86 12.53 -8.24
C VAL A 162 6.01 13.43 -7.39
N PHE A 163 5.98 13.17 -6.09
CA PHE A 163 5.17 13.90 -5.13
C PHE A 163 6.01 14.96 -4.43
N GLY A 164 6.17 16.11 -5.11
CA GLY A 164 6.52 17.36 -4.43
C GLY A 164 5.35 17.85 -3.58
N GLN A 165 5.57 18.89 -2.77
CA GLN A 165 4.58 19.43 -1.85
C GLN A 165 3.22 19.69 -2.52
N GLU A 166 3.19 20.42 -3.62
CA GLU A 166 1.95 20.79 -4.33
C GLU A 166 1.16 19.56 -4.81
N HIS A 167 1.85 18.58 -5.42
CA HIS A 167 1.21 17.37 -5.91
C HIS A 167 0.69 16.50 -4.76
N PHE A 168 1.43 16.41 -3.65
CA PHE A 168 1.00 15.67 -2.46
C PHE A 168 -0.25 16.31 -1.83
N LEU A 169 -0.31 17.64 -1.74
CA LEU A 169 -1.47 18.36 -1.21
C LEU A 169 -2.74 18.08 -2.03
N SER A 170 -2.61 17.90 -3.33
CA SER A 170 -3.73 17.58 -4.22
C SER A 170 -4.37 16.20 -3.97
N LEU A 171 -3.77 15.33 -3.16
CA LEU A 171 -4.36 14.04 -2.74
C LEU A 171 -5.61 14.23 -1.86
N GLY A 172 -5.79 15.40 -1.27
CA GLY A 172 -6.99 15.77 -0.52
C GLY A 172 -8.18 16.19 -1.38
N ASP A 173 -7.98 16.42 -2.68
CA ASP A 173 -9.00 16.91 -3.59
C ASP A 173 -10.09 15.86 -3.85
N ALA A 174 -11.34 16.34 -4.09
CA ALA A 174 -12.48 15.46 -4.34
C ALA A 174 -12.39 14.71 -5.68
N ASP A 175 -11.57 15.22 -6.60
CA ASP A 175 -11.50 14.79 -8.01
C ASP A 175 -10.49 13.65 -8.25
N LEU A 176 -10.01 13.01 -7.19
CA LEU A 176 -9.02 11.94 -7.30
C LEU A 176 -9.55 10.75 -8.15
N GLU A 177 -10.87 10.60 -8.21
CA GLU A 177 -11.54 9.57 -9.00
C GLU A 177 -11.35 9.79 -10.51
N GLU A 178 -11.43 11.04 -10.97
CA GLU A 178 -11.27 11.41 -12.38
C GLU A 178 -9.82 11.29 -12.88
N ARG A 179 -8.86 11.21 -11.94
CA ARG A 179 -7.43 11.10 -12.27
C ARG A 179 -6.94 9.65 -12.44
N LEU A 180 -7.79 8.67 -12.08
CA LEU A 180 -7.51 7.24 -12.24
C LEU A 180 -8.07 6.65 -13.56
N ASP A 181 -8.91 7.39 -14.26
CA ASP A 181 -9.44 7.06 -15.59
C ASP A 181 -8.44 7.49 -16.70
#